data_f0cd5aae2858995150d3a87df94e5ac2
#
_entry.id   f0cd5aae2858995150d3a87df94e5ac2
#
_cell.length_a   1.000
_cell.length_b   1.000
_cell.length_c   1.000
_cell.angle_alpha   90.00
_cell.angle_beta   90.00
_cell.angle_gamma   90.00
#
_symmetry.space_group_name_H-M   'P 1'
#
loop_
_entity.id
_entity.type
_entity.pdbx_description
1 polymer ?
#
loop_
_entity_poly.entity_id
_entity_poly.type
_entity_poly.pdbx_seq_one_letter_code
_entity_poly.pdbx_strand_id
1 'polypeptide(L)' 'MAVRLLITEEVAARFRTSPATVRYWRHVGIGPSGIKVGRRVLYDEAECDRWWETKVASARCGTR' A
#
# COMPACT_ATOMS: atom_id res chain seq x y z
N MET A 1 21.25 -4.54 2.30
CA MET A 1 19.98 -4.24 2.82
C MET A 1 18.91 -5.02 2.15
N ALA A 2 18.07 -5.67 2.90
CA ALA A 2 17.02 -6.48 2.29
C ALA A 2 15.78 -5.63 2.01
N VAL A 3 15.26 -5.76 0.80
CA VAL A 3 14.02 -5.12 0.43
C VAL A 3 12.98 -6.23 0.32
N ARG A 4 11.92 -6.10 1.07
CA ARG A 4 10.86 -7.08 0.99
C ARG A 4 9.78 -6.57 0.06
N LEU A 5 9.46 -7.38 -0.93
CA LEU A 5 8.44 -7.02 -1.92
C LEU A 5 7.17 -7.80 -1.63
N LEU A 6 6.06 -7.13 -1.77
CA LEU A 6 4.74 -7.69 -1.50
C LEU A 6 3.92 -7.68 -2.78
N ILE A 7 3.10 -8.69 -2.95
CA ILE A 7 2.13 -8.70 -4.05
C ILE A 7 0.84 -8.04 -3.57
N THR A 8 -0.06 -7.75 -4.50
CA THR A 8 -1.30 -7.06 -4.19
C THR A 8 -2.09 -7.75 -3.07
N GLU A 9 -2.16 -9.07 -3.13
CA GLU A 9 -2.90 -9.82 -2.12
C GLU A 9 -2.27 -9.70 -0.74
N GLU A 10 -0.94 -9.65 -0.70
CA GLU A 10 -0.25 -9.48 0.57
C GLU A 10 -0.46 -8.09 1.15
N VAL A 11 -0.46 -7.09 0.30
CA VAL A 11 -0.74 -5.72 0.73
C VAL A 11 -2.16 -5.62 1.27
N ALA A 12 -3.11 -6.25 0.58
CA ALA A 12 -4.50 -6.25 1.02
C ALA A 12 -4.63 -6.91 2.39
N ALA A 13 -3.97 -8.05 2.59
CA ALA A 13 -4.01 -8.74 3.88
C ALA A 13 -3.38 -7.88 4.97
N ARG A 14 -2.29 -7.20 4.66
CA ARG A 14 -1.59 -6.36 5.61
C ARG A 14 -2.47 -5.23 6.13
N PHE A 15 -3.29 -4.66 5.27
CA PHE A 15 -4.19 -3.57 5.65
C PHE A 15 -5.62 -4.05 5.89
N ARG A 16 -5.83 -5.35 5.90
CA ARG A 16 -7.11 -5.98 6.18
C ARG A 16 -8.20 -5.49 5.24
N THR A 17 -7.89 -5.45 3.99
CA THR A 17 -8.81 -5.03 2.96
C THR A 17 -8.77 -6.03 1.80
N SER A 18 -9.45 -5.75 0.72
CA SER A 18 -9.51 -6.67 -0.41
C SER A 18 -8.49 -6.28 -1.48
N PRO A 19 -8.02 -7.26 -2.28
CA PRO A 19 -7.13 -6.93 -3.38
C PRO A 19 -7.73 -5.92 -4.36
N ALA A 20 -9.05 -5.96 -4.56
CA ALA A 20 -9.72 -5.01 -5.43
C ALA A 20 -9.55 -3.58 -4.91
N THR A 21 -9.62 -3.41 -3.59
CA THR A 21 -9.42 -2.10 -2.98
C THR A 21 -7.99 -1.60 -3.21
N VAL A 22 -7.01 -2.50 -3.06
CA VAL A 22 -5.61 -2.12 -3.29
C VAL A 22 -5.40 -1.71 -4.76
N ARG A 23 -6.00 -2.44 -5.68
CA ARG A 23 -5.93 -2.09 -7.10
C ARG A 23 -6.56 -0.73 -7.37
N TYR A 24 -7.67 -0.46 -6.70
CA TYR A 24 -8.33 0.83 -6.82
C TYR A 24 -7.43 1.96 -6.33
N TRP A 25 -6.77 1.76 -5.19
CA TRP A 25 -5.83 2.75 -4.66
C TRP A 25 -4.75 3.06 -5.69
N ARG A 26 -4.22 2.02 -6.32
CA ARG A 26 -3.17 2.20 -7.31
C ARG A 26 -3.70 2.94 -8.52
N HIS A 27 -4.91 2.62 -8.92
CA HIS A 27 -5.53 3.25 -10.08
C HIS A 27 -5.70 4.76 -9.87
N VAL A 28 -6.13 5.16 -8.69
CA VAL A 28 -6.36 6.58 -8.41
C VAL A 28 -5.15 7.26 -7.76
N GLY A 29 -4.11 6.52 -7.46
CA GLY A 29 -2.86 7.09 -6.96
C GLY A 29 -2.85 7.47 -5.50
N ILE A 30 -3.64 6.80 -4.68
CA ILE A 30 -3.75 7.16 -3.27
C ILE A 30 -3.15 6.13 -2.30
N GLY A 31 -2.70 5.00 -2.80
CA GLY A 31 -2.13 3.96 -1.95
C GLY A 31 -0.62 3.99 -1.95
N PRO A 32 -0.01 2.97 -1.35
CA PRO A 32 1.44 2.89 -1.38
C PRO A 32 1.94 2.72 -2.80
N SER A 33 3.18 3.13 -3.04
CA SER A 33 3.76 3.06 -4.37
C SER A 33 3.95 1.62 -4.80
N GLY A 34 3.41 1.25 -5.95
CA GLY A 34 3.60 -0.06 -6.52
C GLY A 34 4.34 0.05 -7.83
N ILE A 35 5.12 -0.96 -8.14
CA ILE A 35 5.88 -1.01 -9.37
C ILE A 35 5.42 -2.20 -10.17
N LYS A 36 5.07 -1.96 -11.42
CA LYS A 36 4.64 -3.04 -12.30
C LYS A 36 5.85 -3.76 -12.87
N VAL A 37 5.92 -5.04 -12.61
CA VAL A 37 7.00 -5.88 -13.13
C VAL A 37 6.35 -7.01 -13.92
N GLY A 38 6.44 -6.93 -15.24
CA GLY A 38 5.75 -7.87 -16.08
C GLY A 38 4.25 -7.76 -15.87
N ARG A 39 3.64 -8.85 -15.46
CA ARG A 39 2.20 -8.89 -15.21
C ARG A 39 1.85 -8.64 -13.76
N ARG A 40 2.86 -8.48 -12.91
CA ARG A 40 2.63 -8.31 -11.49
C ARG A 40 2.91 -6.89 -11.06
N VAL A 41 2.23 -6.48 -10.01
CA VAL A 41 2.54 -5.23 -9.34
C VAL A 41 3.14 -5.61 -8.00
N LEU A 42 4.33 -5.10 -7.73
CA LEU A 42 5.04 -5.36 -6.48
C LEU A 42 5.11 -4.10 -5.66
N TYR A 43 4.96 -4.25 -4.35
CA TYR A 43 5.00 -3.14 -3.42
C TYR A 43 6.15 -3.33 -2.46
N ASP A 44 6.92 -2.28 -2.23
CA ASP A 44 7.99 -2.30 -1.24
C ASP A 44 7.36 -2.20 0.15
N GLU A 45 7.74 -3.11 1.03
CA GLU A 45 7.18 -3.13 2.39
C GLU A 45 7.45 -1.80 3.10
N ALA A 46 8.61 -1.23 2.92
CA ALA A 46 8.94 0.05 3.54
C ALA A 46 8.02 1.16 3.05
N GLU A 47 7.66 1.14 1.77
CA GLU A 47 6.73 2.12 1.24
C GLU A 47 5.33 1.93 1.81
N CYS A 48 4.93 0.69 2.01
CA CYS A 48 3.63 0.41 2.63
C CYS A 48 3.60 0.94 4.06
N ASP A 49 4.67 0.74 4.80
CA ASP A 49 4.76 1.23 6.18
C ASP A 49 4.72 2.74 6.23
N ARG A 50 5.44 3.38 5.33
CA ARG A 50 5.47 4.85 5.25
C ARG A 50 4.09 5.41 4.93
N TRP A 51 3.42 4.79 3.97
CA TRP A 51 2.07 5.21 3.59
C TRP A 51 1.11 5.06 4.77
N TRP A 52 1.21 3.94 5.46
CA TRP A 52 0.35 3.68 6.61
C TRP A 52 0.57 4.71 7.71
N GLU A 53 1.82 5.06 7.99
CA GLU A 53 2.10 6.05 8.99
C GLU A 53 1.54 7.41 8.62
N THR A 54 1.57 7.74 7.34
CA THR A 54 0.97 8.97 6.86
C THR A 54 -0.53 8.97 7.11
N LYS A 55 -1.17 7.84 6.87
CA LYS A 55 -2.60 7.71 7.11
C LYS A 55 -2.96 7.84 8.59
N VAL A 56 -2.16 7.21 9.43
CA VAL A 56 -2.40 7.27 10.87
C VAL A 56 -2.22 8.70 11.38
N ALA A 57 -1.17 9.36 10.95
CA ALA A 57 -0.92 10.74 11.35
C ALA A 57 -2.06 11.65 10.91
N SER A 58 -2.52 11.45 9.67
CA SER A 58 -3.62 12.25 9.14
C SER A 58 -4.90 12.02 9.94
N ALA A 59 -5.18 10.78 10.29
CA ALA A 59 -6.37 10.45 11.05
C ALA A 59 -6.34 11.07 12.44
N ARG A 60 -5.17 11.07 13.06
CA ARG A 60 -5.05 11.64 14.41
C ARG A 60 -5.15 13.15 14.43
N CYS A 61 -4.57 13.79 13.43
CA CYS A 61 -4.62 15.25 13.35
C CYS A 61 -5.94 15.74 12.84
N GLY A 62 -6.54 14.93 12.05
CA GLY A 62 -7.73 15.33 11.39
C GLY A 62 -8.93 15.43 12.23
N THR A 63 -9.06 14.92 13.16
CA THR A 63 -10.03 15.02 13.96
C THR A 63 -11.29 15.32 13.63
N ARG A 64 -11.74 15.20 13.35
CA ARG A 64 -12.86 15.47 13.13
C ARG A 64 -13.41 15.12 13.39
#